data_6aae4e28caab3c2a8bddb71bac530e8c
#
_entry.id   6aae4e28caab3c2a8bddb71bac530e8c
#
_cell.length_a   1.000
_cell.length_b   1.000
_cell.length_c   1.000
_cell.angle_alpha   90.00
_cell.angle_beta   90.00
_cell.angle_gamma   90.00
#
_symmetry.space_group_name_H-M   'P 1'
#
loop_
_entity.id
_entity.type
_entity.pdbx_description
1 polymer ?
#
loop_
_entity_poly.entity_id
_entity_poly.type
_entity_poly.pdbx_seq_one_letter_code
_entity_poly.pdbx_strand_id
1 'polypeptide(L)'
;MRYCVFAFFLIFWVTEPFALTAESVTDYGTDNRAIDVEILSSTDQEIFEPILEEFVKKFPNRRIRYTVASTSDIFEFISTNQTEFDLVMSSAMDLQIKLVNDGLAASLDLSENLQAPDWSVWQDQLVGFSAEPIVMVLSKKDFIGKIVPRTRRELISLIRNNPSFFKNRVITYDVNTSGAGFLFASQDARQSNSFWRLAEVFGAAKTKLVCCSGDMLDEIETGQSVLAYNLIGSYAEQHAKTRKNIEIVYPKDYTLILLRSALIPRHAKNKKGARQFINYLLGKDGQSHMTQFTGLLAPKSQGILDQGNFKPIRLDTGLLVYLDKLKRKRFLREWNEALVQ
;
A
#
# COMPACT_ATOMS: atom_id res chain seq x y z
N MET A 1 -34.56 -8.14 -60.88
CA MET A 1 -33.38 -8.32 -60.03
C MET A 1 -33.38 -7.22 -58.98
N ARG A 2 -33.64 -7.62 -57.70
CA ARG A 2 -33.65 -6.67 -56.56
C ARG A 2 -32.31 -6.86 -55.82
N TYR A 3 -31.45 -5.83 -55.78
CA TYR A 3 -30.22 -5.84 -55.03
C TYR A 3 -30.52 -5.40 -53.58
N CYS A 4 -30.37 -6.32 -52.62
CA CYS A 4 -30.34 -5.98 -51.20
C CYS A 4 -28.94 -5.50 -50.84
N VAL A 5 -28.81 -4.24 -50.49
CA VAL A 5 -27.58 -3.66 -49.94
C VAL A 5 -27.62 -3.92 -48.42
N PHE A 6 -26.77 -4.81 -47.96
CA PHE A 6 -26.54 -5.01 -46.52
C PHE A 6 -25.57 -3.92 -46.02
N ALA A 7 -26.08 -2.95 -45.28
CA ALA A 7 -25.24 -1.98 -44.55
C ALA A 7 -24.67 -2.65 -43.31
N PHE A 8 -23.35 -2.87 -43.29
CA PHE A 8 -22.61 -3.34 -42.14
C PHE A 8 -22.39 -2.14 -41.20
N PHE A 9 -23.14 -2.05 -40.10
CA PHE A 9 -22.88 -1.10 -39.00
C PHE A 9 -21.69 -1.62 -38.18
N LEU A 10 -20.51 -1.04 -38.38
CA LEU A 10 -19.36 -1.19 -37.48
C LEU A 10 -19.68 -0.43 -36.19
N ILE A 11 -20.07 -1.14 -35.16
CA ILE A 11 -20.17 -0.58 -33.79
C ILE A 11 -18.75 -0.44 -33.28
N PHE A 12 -18.20 0.78 -33.33
CA PHE A 12 -17.00 1.13 -32.60
C PHE A 12 -17.36 1.18 -31.11
N TRP A 13 -16.90 0.19 -30.35
CA TRP A 13 -16.86 0.26 -28.91
C TRP A 13 -15.80 1.32 -28.53
N VAL A 14 -16.25 2.53 -28.25
CA VAL A 14 -15.42 3.55 -27.61
C VAL A 14 -15.31 3.12 -26.15
N THR A 15 -14.18 2.53 -25.78
CA THR A 15 -13.83 2.36 -24.36
C THR A 15 -13.55 3.75 -23.83
N GLU A 16 -14.41 4.26 -22.95
CA GLU A 16 -14.10 5.50 -22.25
C GLU A 16 -12.78 5.32 -21.47
N PRO A 17 -11.85 6.27 -21.55
CA PRO A 17 -10.62 6.18 -20.77
C PRO A 17 -10.97 6.21 -19.29
N PHE A 18 -10.38 5.31 -18.51
CA PHE A 18 -10.51 5.32 -17.05
C PHE A 18 -9.96 6.66 -16.52
N ALA A 19 -10.82 7.46 -15.92
CA ALA A 19 -10.41 8.72 -15.29
C ALA A 19 -9.86 8.42 -13.89
N LEU A 20 -8.65 8.87 -13.59
CA LEU A 20 -8.06 8.75 -12.27
C LEU A 20 -8.84 9.57 -11.24
N THR A 21 -9.26 8.94 -10.15
CA THR A 21 -9.82 9.65 -8.99
C THR A 21 -8.69 10.04 -8.05
N ALA A 22 -8.25 11.31 -8.13
CA ALA A 22 -7.24 11.84 -7.22
C ALA A 22 -7.86 12.23 -5.88
N GLU A 23 -7.21 11.82 -4.79
CA GLU A 23 -7.57 12.22 -3.41
C GLU A 23 -6.99 13.60 -3.08
N SER A 24 -5.77 13.87 -3.54
CA SER A 24 -5.12 15.19 -3.46
C SER A 24 -4.14 15.41 -4.60
N VAL A 25 -3.87 16.68 -4.92
CA VAL A 25 -2.84 17.10 -5.89
C VAL A 25 -2.13 18.33 -5.33
N THR A 26 -0.81 18.26 -5.21
CA THR A 26 0.00 19.33 -4.63
C THR A 26 1.30 19.53 -5.41
N ASP A 27 1.66 20.79 -5.64
CA ASP A 27 2.89 21.18 -6.35
C ASP A 27 3.96 21.61 -5.34
N TYR A 28 5.19 21.13 -5.54
CA TYR A 28 6.39 21.45 -4.74
C TYR A 28 7.45 22.11 -5.61
N GLY A 29 8.17 23.10 -5.06
CA GLY A 29 9.20 23.89 -5.72
C GLY A 29 8.86 25.38 -5.70
N THR A 30 9.88 26.25 -5.88
CA THR A 30 9.83 27.66 -5.49
C THR A 30 9.52 28.65 -6.61
N ASP A 31 9.37 28.24 -7.85
CA ASP A 31 9.16 29.15 -8.98
C ASP A 31 7.97 28.76 -9.88
N ASN A 32 7.59 29.70 -10.76
CA ASN A 32 6.45 29.53 -11.68
C ASN A 32 6.80 28.72 -12.96
N ARG A 33 7.88 27.93 -12.96
CA ARG A 33 8.21 27.04 -14.09
C ARG A 33 7.18 25.93 -14.23
N ALA A 34 7.18 25.29 -15.38
CA ALA A 34 6.39 24.09 -15.62
C ALA A 34 6.79 22.96 -14.66
N ILE A 35 5.87 22.06 -14.36
CA ILE A 35 6.14 20.84 -13.57
C ILE A 35 7.16 19.98 -14.33
N ASP A 36 8.22 19.57 -13.61
CA ASP A 36 9.27 18.72 -14.17
C ASP A 36 8.99 17.23 -14.00
N VAL A 37 8.41 16.84 -12.84
CA VAL A 37 8.17 15.44 -12.51
C VAL A 37 6.75 15.28 -11.96
N GLU A 38 5.96 14.50 -12.66
CA GLU A 38 4.61 14.11 -12.24
C GLU A 38 4.68 12.78 -11.47
N ILE A 39 4.33 12.80 -10.18
CA ILE A 39 4.36 11.62 -9.30
C ILE A 39 2.96 11.20 -8.94
N LEU A 40 2.62 9.93 -9.16
CA LEU A 40 1.40 9.29 -8.69
C LEU A 40 1.73 8.35 -7.52
N SER A 41 1.06 8.51 -6.39
CA SER A 41 1.39 7.79 -5.16
C SER A 41 0.17 7.34 -4.37
N SER A 42 0.29 6.22 -3.69
CA SER A 42 -0.67 5.78 -2.67
C SER A 42 -0.26 6.18 -1.23
N THR A 43 0.72 7.05 -1.10
CA THR A 43 1.14 7.58 0.20
C THR A 43 0.49 8.95 0.38
N ASP A 44 -0.20 9.13 1.51
CA ASP A 44 -0.85 10.39 1.83
C ASP A 44 0.17 11.53 1.83
N GLN A 45 -0.27 12.69 1.35
CA GLN A 45 0.58 13.86 1.22
C GLN A 45 1.27 14.21 2.54
N GLU A 46 0.53 14.25 3.64
CA GLU A 46 1.01 14.63 4.96
C GLU A 46 2.19 13.77 5.46
N ILE A 47 2.22 12.50 5.06
CA ILE A 47 3.32 11.59 5.40
C ILE A 47 4.53 11.84 4.53
N PHE A 48 4.33 12.14 3.24
CA PHE A 48 5.42 12.20 2.27
C PHE A 48 5.93 13.61 2.00
N GLU A 49 5.18 14.66 2.38
CA GLU A 49 5.51 16.08 2.20
C GLU A 49 6.94 16.43 2.66
N PRO A 50 7.42 16.02 3.86
CA PRO A 50 8.78 16.38 4.29
C PRO A 50 9.87 15.87 3.33
N ILE A 51 9.63 14.76 2.62
CA ILE A 51 10.58 14.19 1.66
C ILE A 51 10.57 14.99 0.36
N LEU A 52 9.38 15.41 -0.09
CA LEU A 52 9.21 16.23 -1.27
C LEU A 52 9.84 17.61 -1.09
N GLU A 53 9.64 18.23 0.07
CA GLU A 53 10.25 19.52 0.42
C GLU A 53 11.78 19.44 0.48
N GLU A 54 12.36 18.44 1.13
CA GLU A 54 13.81 18.27 1.17
C GLU A 54 14.40 17.94 -0.20
N PHE A 55 13.66 17.21 -1.05
CA PHE A 55 14.09 16.98 -2.42
C PHE A 55 14.17 18.28 -3.24
N VAL A 56 13.11 19.11 -3.25
CA VAL A 56 13.10 20.36 -4.03
C VAL A 56 14.07 21.40 -3.47
N LYS A 57 14.31 21.37 -2.16
CA LYS A 57 15.35 22.19 -1.50
C LYS A 57 16.75 21.78 -1.95
N LYS A 58 17.02 20.47 -2.05
CA LYS A 58 18.29 19.93 -2.56
C LYS A 58 18.47 20.16 -4.06
N PHE A 59 17.37 20.14 -4.83
CA PHE A 59 17.34 20.30 -6.26
C PHE A 59 16.44 21.48 -6.64
N PRO A 60 16.86 22.75 -6.41
CA PRO A 60 16.00 23.93 -6.54
C PRO A 60 15.52 24.20 -7.97
N ASN A 61 16.12 23.53 -8.96
CA ASN A 61 15.69 23.58 -10.36
C ASN A 61 14.59 22.56 -10.68
N ARG A 62 14.06 21.83 -9.68
CA ARG A 62 13.00 20.84 -9.86
C ARG A 62 11.67 21.35 -9.31
N ARG A 63 10.61 21.01 -10.03
CA ARG A 63 9.23 21.14 -9.58
C ARG A 63 8.54 19.78 -9.68
N ILE A 64 7.89 19.39 -8.61
CA ILE A 64 7.15 18.12 -8.54
C ILE A 64 5.67 18.42 -8.41
N ARG A 65 4.86 17.72 -9.19
CA ARG A 65 3.44 17.52 -8.86
C ARG A 65 3.26 16.17 -8.23
N TYR A 66 2.71 16.15 -7.04
CA TYR A 66 2.44 14.95 -6.28
C TYR A 66 0.93 14.71 -6.22
N THR A 67 0.48 13.61 -6.82
CA THR A 67 -0.91 13.19 -6.87
C THR A 67 -1.11 11.97 -6.01
N VAL A 68 -2.08 12.01 -5.08
CA VAL A 68 -2.45 10.87 -4.23
C VAL A 68 -3.70 10.21 -4.79
N ALA A 69 -3.67 8.88 -4.86
CA ALA A 69 -4.82 8.07 -5.25
C ALA A 69 -4.78 6.69 -4.59
N SER A 70 -5.89 5.98 -4.58
CA SER A 70 -5.95 4.62 -4.04
C SER A 70 -5.03 3.67 -4.80
N THR A 71 -4.56 2.61 -4.14
CA THR A 71 -3.70 1.60 -4.77
C THR A 71 -4.36 0.91 -5.96
N SER A 72 -5.66 0.75 -5.93
CA SER A 72 -6.45 0.16 -7.01
C SER A 72 -6.60 1.11 -8.19
N ASP A 73 -6.91 2.39 -7.94
CA ASP A 73 -7.04 3.40 -9.00
C ASP A 73 -5.70 3.64 -9.71
N ILE A 74 -4.59 3.66 -8.96
CA ILE A 74 -3.23 3.72 -9.53
C ILE A 74 -3.01 2.56 -10.51
N PHE A 75 -3.32 1.34 -10.09
CA PHE A 75 -3.13 0.17 -10.94
C PHE A 75 -4.01 0.22 -12.19
N GLU A 76 -5.29 0.50 -12.05
CA GLU A 76 -6.23 0.59 -13.18
C GLU A 76 -5.80 1.68 -14.15
N PHE A 77 -5.43 2.88 -13.66
CA PHE A 77 -4.99 4.00 -14.49
C PHE A 77 -3.74 3.65 -15.30
N ILE A 78 -2.69 3.15 -14.64
CA ILE A 78 -1.44 2.79 -15.33
C ILE A 78 -1.63 1.59 -16.27
N SER A 79 -2.54 0.67 -15.96
CA SER A 79 -2.88 -0.47 -16.83
C SER A 79 -3.48 -0.04 -18.17
N THR A 80 -4.09 1.13 -18.27
CA THR A 80 -4.57 1.71 -19.53
C THR A 80 -3.45 2.30 -20.40
N ASN A 81 -2.18 2.20 -19.93
CA ASN A 81 -0.98 2.70 -20.63
C ASN A 81 -0.99 4.23 -20.84
N GLN A 82 -1.61 4.98 -19.92
CA GLN A 82 -1.62 6.44 -19.92
C GLN A 82 -0.25 6.99 -19.46
N THR A 83 0.14 8.14 -19.98
CA THR A 83 1.52 8.66 -19.90
C THR A 83 1.61 10.00 -19.14
N GLU A 84 0.69 10.27 -18.25
CA GLU A 84 0.64 11.54 -17.53
C GLU A 84 1.67 11.62 -16.40
N PHE A 85 2.05 10.47 -15.84
CA PHE A 85 2.97 10.41 -14.72
C PHE A 85 4.35 9.89 -15.10
N ASP A 86 5.38 10.45 -14.45
CA ASP A 86 6.77 10.07 -14.63
C ASP A 86 7.24 9.04 -13.62
N LEU A 87 6.61 9.01 -12.44
CA LEU A 87 6.91 8.10 -11.35
C LEU A 87 5.63 7.59 -10.71
N VAL A 88 5.56 6.31 -10.43
CA VAL A 88 4.44 5.67 -9.75
C VAL A 88 4.95 4.97 -8.48
N MET A 89 4.37 5.33 -7.34
CA MET A 89 4.71 4.76 -6.03
C MET A 89 3.47 4.13 -5.40
N SER A 90 3.58 2.89 -4.92
CA SER A 90 2.44 2.19 -4.32
C SER A 90 2.85 1.22 -3.22
N SER A 91 1.94 1.03 -2.25
CA SER A 91 2.01 0.00 -1.23
C SER A 91 1.45 -1.36 -1.68
N ALA A 92 0.73 -1.44 -2.81
CA ALA A 92 0.26 -2.69 -3.39
C ALA A 92 1.35 -3.32 -4.27
N MET A 93 2.34 -3.97 -3.63
CA MET A 93 3.51 -4.54 -4.28
C MET A 93 3.17 -5.55 -5.38
N ASP A 94 2.12 -6.34 -5.19
CA ASP A 94 1.63 -7.32 -6.15
C ASP A 94 1.11 -6.66 -7.43
N LEU A 95 0.33 -5.58 -7.30
CA LEU A 95 -0.13 -4.79 -8.43
C LEU A 95 1.02 -4.11 -9.15
N GLN A 96 2.03 -3.61 -8.43
CA GLN A 96 3.23 -3.04 -9.03
C GLN A 96 4.03 -4.09 -9.83
N ILE A 97 4.25 -5.28 -9.28
CA ILE A 97 4.89 -6.40 -10.04
C ILE A 97 4.06 -6.76 -11.27
N LYS A 98 2.73 -6.74 -11.16
CA LYS A 98 1.85 -6.99 -12.30
C LYS A 98 2.07 -5.98 -13.42
N LEU A 99 2.17 -4.68 -13.11
CA LEU A 99 2.49 -3.64 -14.10
C LEU A 99 3.83 -3.89 -14.78
N VAL A 100 4.87 -4.28 -14.03
CA VAL A 100 6.18 -4.66 -14.60
C VAL A 100 6.05 -5.87 -15.52
N ASN A 101 5.37 -6.93 -15.06
CA ASN A 101 5.18 -8.16 -15.82
C ASN A 101 4.38 -7.95 -17.12
N ASP A 102 3.46 -6.98 -17.11
CA ASP A 102 2.67 -6.59 -18.28
C ASP A 102 3.47 -5.65 -19.24
N GLY A 103 4.74 -5.35 -18.92
CA GLY A 103 5.62 -4.54 -19.76
C GLY A 103 5.34 -3.04 -19.70
N LEU A 104 4.69 -2.55 -18.64
CA LEU A 104 4.29 -1.15 -18.46
C LEU A 104 5.35 -0.31 -17.72
N ALA A 105 6.47 -0.90 -17.30
CA ALA A 105 7.56 -0.21 -16.64
C ALA A 105 8.80 -0.06 -17.53
N ALA A 106 9.57 1.01 -17.29
CA ALA A 106 10.88 1.24 -17.88
C ALA A 106 11.99 0.80 -16.91
N SER A 107 13.22 0.60 -17.41
CA SER A 107 14.41 0.40 -16.57
C SER A 107 14.63 1.60 -15.64
N LEU A 108 14.97 1.31 -14.40
CA LEU A 108 15.30 2.31 -13.39
C LEU A 108 16.72 2.83 -13.55
N ASP A 109 17.62 2.05 -14.18
CA ASP A 109 19.05 2.31 -14.29
C ASP A 109 19.66 2.65 -12.91
N LEU A 110 19.40 1.76 -11.92
CA LEU A 110 19.85 1.95 -10.54
C LEU A 110 21.37 1.95 -10.47
N SER A 111 21.94 2.92 -9.75
CA SER A 111 23.38 2.93 -9.51
C SER A 111 23.78 1.87 -8.47
N GLU A 112 24.97 1.27 -8.62
CA GLU A 112 25.49 0.21 -7.76
C GLU A 112 25.62 0.61 -6.27
N ASN A 113 25.69 1.91 -5.98
CA ASN A 113 25.88 2.43 -4.62
C ASN A 113 24.57 2.67 -3.83
N LEU A 114 23.42 2.27 -4.37
CA LEU A 114 22.14 2.52 -3.73
C LEU A 114 21.85 1.54 -2.57
N GLN A 115 21.08 2.00 -1.61
CA GLN A 115 20.72 1.27 -0.40
C GLN A 115 19.51 0.32 -0.60
N ALA A 116 19.45 -0.36 -1.76
CA ALA A 116 18.39 -1.31 -2.08
C ALA A 116 18.94 -2.75 -1.99
N PRO A 117 18.45 -3.59 -1.07
CA PRO A 117 18.79 -5.01 -1.03
C PRO A 117 18.10 -5.78 -2.17
N ASP A 118 18.71 -6.88 -2.63
CA ASP A 118 18.24 -7.66 -3.78
C ASP A 118 16.77 -8.09 -3.69
N TRP A 119 16.29 -8.41 -2.48
CA TRP A 119 14.89 -8.79 -2.27
C TRP A 119 13.89 -7.64 -2.44
N SER A 120 14.37 -6.39 -2.50
CA SER A 120 13.59 -5.18 -2.72
C SER A 120 13.68 -4.62 -4.15
N VAL A 121 14.33 -5.34 -5.07
CA VAL A 121 14.45 -4.94 -6.49
C VAL A 121 13.90 -6.05 -7.39
N TRP A 122 13.16 -5.66 -8.40
CA TRP A 122 12.62 -6.58 -9.40
C TRP A 122 12.96 -6.12 -10.81
N GLN A 123 13.81 -6.91 -11.51
CA GLN A 123 14.18 -6.75 -12.93
C GLN A 123 14.69 -5.35 -13.31
N ASP A 124 15.30 -4.61 -12.39
CA ASP A 124 15.66 -3.19 -12.61
C ASP A 124 14.49 -2.30 -13.10
N GLN A 125 13.25 -2.69 -12.84
CA GLN A 125 12.04 -1.98 -13.25
C GLN A 125 11.15 -1.59 -12.07
N LEU A 126 11.36 -2.21 -10.90
CA LEU A 126 10.64 -1.90 -9.67
C LEU A 126 11.60 -1.96 -8.49
N VAL A 127 11.50 -0.99 -7.59
CA VAL A 127 12.32 -0.95 -6.37
C VAL A 127 11.49 -0.57 -5.15
N GLY A 128 11.69 -1.30 -4.05
CA GLY A 128 11.19 -0.92 -2.74
C GLY A 128 12.09 0.13 -2.10
N PHE A 129 11.53 1.26 -1.69
CA PHE A 129 12.27 2.36 -1.11
C PHE A 129 12.06 2.52 0.40
N SER A 130 10.99 1.95 0.97
CA SER A 130 10.76 1.86 2.42
C SER A 130 10.32 0.47 2.82
N ALA A 131 10.52 0.12 4.09
CA ALA A 131 10.07 -1.13 4.70
C ALA A 131 9.23 -0.82 5.93
N GLU A 132 7.99 -1.29 5.96
CA GLU A 132 7.00 -0.93 6.96
C GLU A 132 6.37 -2.18 7.57
N PRO A 133 6.36 -2.31 8.91
CA PRO A 133 5.68 -3.42 9.56
C PRO A 133 4.17 -3.28 9.43
N ILE A 134 3.48 -4.40 9.24
CA ILE A 134 2.02 -4.48 9.30
C ILE A 134 1.62 -4.86 10.71
N VAL A 135 0.84 -3.99 11.35
CA VAL A 135 0.56 -4.03 12.79
C VAL A 135 -0.92 -4.21 13.10
N MET A 136 -1.22 -4.55 14.34
CA MET A 136 -2.52 -4.33 14.95
C MET A 136 -2.50 -3.03 15.73
N VAL A 137 -3.61 -2.31 15.74
CA VAL A 137 -3.78 -1.10 16.56
C VAL A 137 -4.98 -1.28 17.47
N LEU A 138 -4.80 -0.99 18.74
CA LEU A 138 -5.83 -1.12 19.77
C LEU A 138 -6.15 0.25 20.39
N SER A 139 -7.39 0.41 20.84
CA SER A 139 -7.80 1.55 21.65
C SER A 139 -7.25 1.41 23.07
N LYS A 140 -6.27 2.24 23.44
CA LYS A 140 -5.67 2.21 24.79
C LYS A 140 -6.72 2.29 25.89
N LYS A 141 -7.68 3.21 25.78
CA LYS A 141 -8.72 3.42 26.81
C LYS A 141 -9.61 2.21 27.00
N ASP A 142 -9.97 1.51 25.91
CA ASP A 142 -10.86 0.37 25.95
C ASP A 142 -10.15 -0.91 26.44
N PHE A 143 -8.83 -0.95 26.34
CA PHE A 143 -7.99 -2.08 26.79
C PHE A 143 -7.40 -1.90 28.18
N ILE A 144 -7.73 -0.83 28.92
CA ILE A 144 -7.32 -0.68 30.33
C ILE A 144 -7.79 -1.90 31.13
N GLY A 145 -6.83 -2.59 31.77
CA GLY A 145 -7.12 -3.79 32.56
C GLY A 145 -7.45 -5.04 31.77
N LYS A 146 -7.35 -5.02 30.43
CA LYS A 146 -7.57 -6.17 29.55
C LYS A 146 -6.26 -6.72 28.99
N ILE A 147 -6.29 -7.98 28.59
CA ILE A 147 -5.16 -8.65 27.92
C ILE A 147 -5.02 -8.08 26.50
N VAL A 148 -3.83 -7.59 26.18
CA VAL A 148 -3.46 -7.17 24.84
C VAL A 148 -2.99 -8.38 24.03
N PRO A 149 -3.67 -8.77 22.93
CA PRO A 149 -3.28 -9.92 22.13
C PRO A 149 -1.95 -9.61 21.40
N ARG A 150 -0.99 -10.53 21.49
CA ARG A 150 0.33 -10.41 20.85
C ARG A 150 0.49 -11.34 19.64
N THR A 151 -0.45 -12.25 19.43
CA THR A 151 -0.47 -13.23 18.33
C THR A 151 -1.87 -13.31 17.74
N ARG A 152 -1.98 -13.78 16.48
CA ARG A 152 -3.28 -13.99 15.84
C ARG A 152 -4.12 -15.04 16.57
N ARG A 153 -3.47 -16.04 17.17
CA ARG A 153 -4.15 -17.05 18.01
C ARG A 153 -4.78 -16.42 19.25
N GLU A 154 -4.04 -15.57 19.94
CA GLU A 154 -4.56 -14.83 21.10
C GLU A 154 -5.71 -13.90 20.69
N LEU A 155 -5.58 -13.21 19.55
CA LEU A 155 -6.62 -12.35 18.98
C LEU A 155 -7.91 -13.14 18.71
N ILE A 156 -7.83 -14.30 18.03
CA ILE A 156 -8.98 -15.17 17.77
C ILE A 156 -9.66 -15.57 19.08
N SER A 157 -8.88 -16.01 20.09
CA SER A 157 -9.41 -16.42 21.38
C SER A 157 -10.06 -15.24 22.11
N LEU A 158 -9.44 -14.07 22.08
CA LEU A 158 -9.93 -12.86 22.74
C LEU A 158 -11.29 -12.43 22.18
N ILE A 159 -11.42 -12.39 20.84
CA ILE A 159 -12.68 -11.98 20.20
C ILE A 159 -13.79 -13.00 20.48
N ARG A 160 -13.49 -14.30 20.39
CA ARG A 160 -14.46 -15.37 20.67
C ARG A 160 -14.98 -15.33 22.09
N ASN A 161 -14.10 -15.06 23.06
CA ASN A 161 -14.46 -15.03 24.48
C ASN A 161 -15.14 -13.72 24.90
N ASN A 162 -15.10 -12.68 24.06
CA ASN A 162 -15.67 -11.36 24.37
C ASN A 162 -16.52 -10.80 23.21
N PRO A 163 -17.52 -11.55 22.69
CA PRO A 163 -18.23 -11.20 21.47
C PRO A 163 -18.93 -9.82 21.56
N SER A 164 -19.52 -9.50 22.70
CA SER A 164 -20.22 -8.22 22.90
C SER A 164 -19.26 -7.01 22.88
N PHE A 165 -18.01 -7.20 23.34
CA PHE A 165 -17.00 -6.13 23.37
C PHE A 165 -16.50 -5.78 21.96
N PHE A 166 -16.37 -6.79 21.08
CA PHE A 166 -15.85 -6.62 19.73
C PHE A 166 -16.91 -6.38 18.66
N LYS A 167 -18.19 -6.65 18.94
CA LYS A 167 -19.27 -6.51 17.95
C LYS A 167 -19.35 -5.11 17.38
N ASN A 168 -19.21 -4.98 16.04
CA ASN A 168 -19.15 -3.72 15.27
C ASN A 168 -17.99 -2.78 15.68
N ARG A 169 -16.96 -3.30 16.37
CA ARG A 169 -15.83 -2.50 16.86
C ARG A 169 -14.45 -3.05 16.43
N VAL A 170 -14.43 -3.95 15.46
CA VAL A 170 -13.24 -4.38 14.74
C VAL A 170 -13.25 -3.72 13.37
N ILE A 171 -12.09 -3.29 12.87
CA ILE A 171 -11.96 -2.64 11.56
C ILE A 171 -10.73 -3.18 10.83
N THR A 172 -10.83 -3.39 9.52
CA THR A 172 -9.73 -3.79 8.64
C THR A 172 -9.99 -3.31 7.22
N TYR A 173 -9.06 -3.57 6.31
CA TYR A 173 -9.25 -3.23 4.90
C TYR A 173 -10.35 -4.05 4.23
N ASP A 174 -11.09 -3.42 3.33
CA ASP A 174 -11.90 -4.12 2.34
C ASP A 174 -10.99 -4.66 1.23
N VAL A 175 -10.79 -5.97 1.22
CA VAL A 175 -9.96 -6.64 0.22
C VAL A 175 -10.53 -6.60 -1.21
N ASN A 176 -11.81 -6.22 -1.36
CA ASN A 176 -12.44 -6.09 -2.68
C ASN A 176 -12.01 -4.78 -3.36
N THR A 177 -11.79 -3.72 -2.58
CA THR A 177 -11.53 -2.36 -3.08
C THR A 177 -10.11 -1.87 -2.80
N SER A 178 -9.49 -2.31 -1.68
CA SER A 178 -8.13 -1.93 -1.31
C SER A 178 -7.09 -2.91 -1.86
N GLY A 179 -6.21 -2.45 -2.77
CA GLY A 179 -5.11 -3.27 -3.28
C GLY A 179 -4.12 -3.67 -2.18
N ALA A 180 -3.77 -2.74 -1.28
CA ALA A 180 -2.93 -3.04 -0.11
C ALA A 180 -3.61 -4.03 0.84
N GLY A 181 -4.91 -3.85 1.10
CA GLY A 181 -5.69 -4.78 1.91
C GLY A 181 -5.72 -6.19 1.33
N PHE A 182 -5.90 -6.31 0.00
CA PHE A 182 -5.82 -7.60 -0.70
C PHE A 182 -4.43 -8.23 -0.56
N LEU A 183 -3.37 -7.45 -0.74
CA LEU A 183 -1.99 -7.91 -0.55
C LEU A 183 -1.80 -8.48 0.85
N PHE A 184 -2.14 -7.74 1.89
CA PHE A 184 -1.92 -8.18 3.29
C PHE A 184 -2.73 -9.44 3.62
N ALA A 185 -3.99 -9.49 3.26
CA ALA A 185 -4.84 -10.66 3.49
C ALA A 185 -4.34 -11.90 2.74
N SER A 186 -3.90 -11.74 1.48
CA SER A 186 -3.34 -12.84 0.69
C SER A 186 -2.00 -13.34 1.25
N GLN A 187 -1.16 -12.43 1.78
CA GLN A 187 0.08 -12.81 2.44
C GLN A 187 -0.17 -13.49 3.80
N ASP A 188 -1.14 -13.01 4.58
CA ASP A 188 -1.56 -13.69 5.82
C ASP A 188 -2.03 -15.13 5.55
N ALA A 189 -2.83 -15.32 4.49
CA ALA A 189 -3.30 -16.65 4.09
C ALA A 189 -2.15 -17.59 3.67
N ARG A 190 -1.05 -17.04 3.16
CA ARG A 190 0.17 -17.82 2.83
C ARG A 190 1.00 -18.16 4.06
N GLN A 191 1.00 -17.29 5.09
CA GLN A 191 1.83 -17.46 6.29
C GLN A 191 1.17 -18.35 7.33
N SER A 192 -0.16 -18.42 7.38
CA SER A 192 -0.84 -19.10 8.47
C SER A 192 -2.13 -19.82 8.07
N ASN A 193 -2.21 -21.11 8.40
CA ASN A 193 -3.44 -21.90 8.28
C ASN A 193 -4.59 -21.39 9.18
N SER A 194 -4.29 -20.50 10.14
CA SER A 194 -5.32 -19.91 11.00
C SER A 194 -5.97 -18.67 10.41
N PHE A 195 -5.53 -18.20 9.24
CA PHE A 195 -6.06 -17.00 8.59
C PHE A 195 -7.58 -17.06 8.39
N TRP A 196 -8.09 -18.15 7.84
CA TRP A 196 -9.53 -18.30 7.59
C TRP A 196 -10.36 -18.34 8.89
N ARG A 197 -9.81 -18.93 9.95
CA ARG A 197 -10.44 -18.86 11.29
C ARG A 197 -10.46 -17.43 11.85
N LEU A 198 -9.46 -16.61 11.53
CA LEU A 198 -9.46 -15.20 11.89
C LEU A 198 -10.52 -14.44 11.08
N ALA A 199 -10.64 -14.71 9.78
CA ALA A 199 -11.69 -14.12 8.94
C ALA A 199 -13.10 -14.47 9.43
N GLU A 200 -13.37 -15.72 9.79
CA GLU A 200 -14.63 -16.14 10.41
C GLU A 200 -14.94 -15.38 11.72
N VAL A 201 -13.91 -15.19 12.56
CA VAL A 201 -14.07 -14.46 13.82
C VAL A 201 -14.34 -12.97 13.56
N PHE A 202 -13.76 -12.41 12.50
CA PHE A 202 -14.07 -11.05 12.05
C PHE A 202 -15.50 -10.93 11.55
N GLY A 203 -16.00 -11.92 10.80
CA GLY A 203 -17.40 -11.99 10.39
C GLY A 203 -18.35 -11.99 11.60
N ALA A 204 -18.12 -12.89 12.57
CA ALA A 204 -18.89 -12.96 13.80
C ALA A 204 -18.87 -11.64 14.61
N ALA A 205 -17.74 -10.91 14.57
CA ALA A 205 -17.62 -9.60 15.19
C ALA A 205 -18.28 -8.47 14.39
N LYS A 206 -18.82 -8.75 13.18
CA LYS A 206 -19.33 -7.73 12.24
C LYS A 206 -18.30 -6.65 11.97
N THR A 207 -17.11 -7.07 11.55
CA THR A 207 -15.97 -6.21 11.28
C THR A 207 -16.31 -5.18 10.21
N LYS A 208 -15.94 -3.94 10.46
CA LYS A 208 -16.04 -2.85 9.48
C LYS A 208 -14.93 -2.98 8.44
N LEU A 209 -15.26 -2.70 7.19
CA LEU A 209 -14.34 -2.77 6.07
C LEU A 209 -14.16 -1.37 5.48
N VAL A 210 -12.90 -0.94 5.33
CA VAL A 210 -12.54 0.39 4.81
C VAL A 210 -11.41 0.30 3.78
N CYS A 211 -11.22 1.36 2.99
CA CYS A 211 -10.14 1.40 2.01
C CYS A 211 -8.77 1.67 2.63
N CYS A 212 -8.73 2.46 3.71
CA CYS A 212 -7.58 3.29 4.00
C CYS A 212 -7.14 3.21 5.48
N SER A 213 -5.81 3.40 5.74
CA SER A 213 -5.24 3.38 7.09
C SER A 213 -5.76 4.52 7.96
N GLY A 214 -5.96 5.71 7.36
CA GLY A 214 -6.46 6.88 8.07
C GLY A 214 -7.80 6.64 8.74
N ASP A 215 -8.77 6.08 7.99
CA ASP A 215 -10.11 5.76 8.50
C ASP A 215 -10.07 4.81 9.72
N MET A 216 -9.17 3.80 9.66
CA MET A 216 -9.00 2.88 10.78
C MET A 216 -8.48 3.59 12.04
N LEU A 217 -7.53 4.51 11.88
CA LEU A 217 -6.95 5.26 12.98
C LEU A 217 -7.92 6.27 13.58
N ASP A 218 -8.74 6.91 12.77
CA ASP A 218 -9.81 7.82 13.22
C ASP A 218 -10.85 7.09 14.05
N GLU A 219 -11.27 5.91 13.63
CA GLU A 219 -12.21 5.09 14.40
C GLU A 219 -11.65 4.59 15.73
N ILE A 220 -10.35 4.26 15.78
CA ILE A 220 -9.68 3.90 17.05
C ILE A 220 -9.60 5.10 17.99
N GLU A 221 -9.19 6.27 17.48
CA GLU A 221 -9.06 7.48 18.30
C GLU A 221 -10.39 7.92 18.88
N THR A 222 -11.45 7.91 18.08
CA THR A 222 -12.82 8.25 18.52
C THR A 222 -13.45 7.19 19.42
N GLY A 223 -12.94 5.95 19.40
CA GLY A 223 -13.45 4.79 20.15
C GLY A 223 -14.64 4.11 19.48
N GLN A 224 -14.93 4.42 18.21
CA GLN A 224 -15.92 3.70 17.41
C GLN A 224 -15.46 2.27 17.15
N SER A 225 -14.14 2.07 16.97
CA SER A 225 -13.52 0.75 16.92
C SER A 225 -12.52 0.57 18.07
N VAL A 226 -12.29 -0.68 18.47
CA VAL A 226 -11.33 -1.03 19.55
C VAL A 226 -10.11 -1.75 19.02
N LEU A 227 -10.20 -2.27 17.81
CA LEU A 227 -9.16 -3.04 17.15
C LEU A 227 -9.15 -2.74 15.65
N ALA A 228 -8.01 -2.29 15.14
CA ALA A 228 -7.69 -2.26 13.71
C ALA A 228 -6.68 -3.36 13.39
N TYR A 229 -6.95 -4.15 12.35
CA TYR A 229 -6.11 -5.26 11.92
C TYR A 229 -5.46 -5.01 10.57
N ASN A 230 -4.19 -5.43 10.43
CA ASN A 230 -3.37 -5.27 9.22
C ASN A 230 -3.11 -3.81 8.82
N LEU A 231 -3.02 -2.89 9.78
CA LEU A 231 -2.73 -1.49 9.54
C LEU A 231 -1.23 -1.29 9.23
N ILE A 232 -0.90 -0.37 8.33
CA ILE A 232 0.49 -0.01 8.00
C ILE A 232 1.11 0.74 9.19
N GLY A 233 2.24 0.24 9.71
CA GLY A 233 2.85 0.68 10.95
C GLY A 233 3.31 2.14 10.94
N SER A 234 3.83 2.66 9.83
CA SER A 234 4.25 4.05 9.71
C SER A 234 3.10 5.03 9.98
N TYR A 235 1.89 4.73 9.50
CA TYR A 235 0.69 5.51 9.80
C TYR A 235 0.36 5.47 11.30
N ALA A 236 0.38 4.26 11.87
CA ALA A 236 0.14 4.11 13.31
C ALA A 236 1.15 4.89 14.16
N GLU A 237 2.43 4.81 13.82
CA GLU A 237 3.52 5.50 14.52
C GLU A 237 3.41 7.02 14.40
N GLN A 238 3.11 7.53 13.22
CA GLN A 238 2.93 8.97 12.98
C GLN A 238 1.75 9.50 13.80
N HIS A 239 0.61 8.83 13.73
CA HIS A 239 -0.59 9.22 14.47
C HIS A 239 -0.43 9.09 15.99
N ALA A 240 0.34 8.11 16.48
CA ALA A 240 0.61 7.94 17.90
C ALA A 240 1.43 9.09 18.52
N LYS A 241 2.11 9.92 17.71
CA LYS A 241 2.81 11.12 18.21
C LYS A 241 1.84 12.19 18.71
N THR A 242 0.67 12.30 18.12
CA THR A 242 -0.34 13.33 18.42
C THR A 242 -1.59 12.77 19.08
N ARG A 243 -1.94 11.51 18.83
CA ARG A 243 -3.15 10.82 19.32
C ARG A 243 -2.80 9.91 20.49
N LYS A 244 -3.54 10.05 21.60
CA LYS A 244 -3.21 9.35 22.87
C LYS A 244 -3.86 7.96 22.99
N ASN A 245 -4.89 7.68 22.21
CA ASN A 245 -5.69 6.45 22.32
C ASN A 245 -5.17 5.28 21.47
N ILE A 246 -3.98 5.38 20.87
CA ILE A 246 -3.40 4.39 19.97
C ILE A 246 -2.36 3.52 20.70
N GLU A 247 -2.60 2.21 20.76
CA GLU A 247 -1.65 1.17 21.18
C GLU A 247 -1.24 0.33 19.98
N ILE A 248 0.03 0.41 19.59
CA ILE A 248 0.57 -0.34 18.45
C ILE A 248 1.06 -1.70 18.92
N VAL A 249 0.62 -2.76 18.24
CA VAL A 249 1.02 -4.14 18.53
C VAL A 249 1.65 -4.78 17.31
N TYR A 250 2.92 -5.14 17.42
CA TYR A 250 3.66 -5.95 16.45
C TYR A 250 3.38 -7.42 16.75
N PRO A 251 2.69 -8.17 15.87
CA PRO A 251 2.36 -9.57 16.12
C PRO A 251 3.61 -10.45 16.28
N LYS A 252 3.70 -11.19 17.41
CA LYS A 252 4.87 -12.01 17.73
C LYS A 252 4.94 -13.33 16.96
N ASP A 253 3.81 -13.84 16.48
CA ASP A 253 3.76 -15.03 15.62
C ASP A 253 4.43 -14.77 14.28
N TYR A 254 4.10 -13.69 13.61
CA TYR A 254 4.84 -13.05 12.51
C TYR A 254 4.30 -11.64 12.27
N THR A 255 5.20 -10.76 11.88
CA THR A 255 4.88 -9.40 11.42
C THR A 255 5.29 -9.30 9.95
N LEU A 256 4.32 -9.09 9.05
CA LEU A 256 4.62 -8.82 7.65
C LEU A 256 5.34 -7.49 7.52
N ILE A 257 6.34 -7.43 6.66
CA ILE A 257 7.03 -6.19 6.30
C ILE A 257 6.67 -5.86 4.86
N LEU A 258 5.95 -4.76 4.69
CA LEU A 258 5.61 -4.18 3.41
C LEU A 258 6.80 -3.40 2.84
N LEU A 259 6.97 -3.39 1.52
CA LEU A 259 7.76 -2.39 0.80
C LEU A 259 6.81 -1.39 0.13
N ARG A 260 7.02 -0.08 0.34
CA ARG A 260 6.54 0.85 -0.67
C ARG A 260 7.47 0.77 -1.85
N SER A 261 6.91 0.59 -3.01
CA SER A 261 7.66 0.37 -4.24
C SER A 261 7.43 1.48 -5.25
N ALA A 262 8.43 1.70 -6.09
CA ALA A 262 8.44 2.73 -7.11
C ALA A 262 8.81 2.14 -8.46
N LEU A 263 8.08 2.53 -9.52
CA LEU A 263 8.39 2.23 -10.92
C LEU A 263 8.27 3.50 -11.77
N ILE A 264 8.99 3.49 -12.88
CA ILE A 264 8.88 4.52 -13.93
C ILE A 264 7.98 3.94 -15.02
N PRO A 265 6.83 4.55 -15.35
CA PRO A 265 5.99 4.10 -16.46
C PRO A 265 6.78 4.04 -17.77
N ARG A 266 6.51 3.04 -18.60
CA ARG A 266 7.24 2.81 -19.87
C ARG A 266 7.27 4.03 -20.77
N HIS A 267 6.18 4.78 -20.80
CA HIS A 267 6.01 5.97 -21.65
C HIS A 267 6.13 7.28 -20.88
N ALA A 268 6.69 7.28 -19.67
CA ALA A 268 6.96 8.48 -18.89
C ALA A 268 7.73 9.52 -19.70
N LYS A 269 7.31 10.79 -19.62
CA LYS A 269 7.87 11.90 -20.38
C LYS A 269 9.24 12.33 -19.85
N ASN A 270 9.43 12.30 -18.53
CA ASN A 270 10.67 12.68 -17.86
C ASN A 270 11.27 11.57 -16.99
N LYS A 271 11.66 10.46 -17.62
CA LYS A 271 12.35 9.33 -16.94
C LYS A 271 13.61 9.77 -16.20
N LYS A 272 14.33 10.79 -16.70
CA LYS A 272 15.53 11.30 -16.03
C LYS A 272 15.20 11.98 -14.70
N GLY A 273 14.15 12.77 -14.65
CA GLY A 273 13.67 13.37 -13.40
C GLY A 273 13.18 12.32 -12.41
N ALA A 274 12.41 11.34 -12.88
CA ALA A 274 11.96 10.20 -12.06
C ALA A 274 13.13 9.39 -11.48
N ARG A 275 14.16 9.06 -12.29
CA ARG A 275 15.38 8.38 -11.81
C ARG A 275 16.13 9.22 -10.77
N GLN A 276 16.22 10.53 -10.96
CA GLN A 276 16.84 11.42 -9.98
C GLN A 276 16.10 11.35 -8.63
N PHE A 277 14.77 11.33 -8.66
CA PHE A 277 13.98 11.21 -7.44
C PHE A 277 14.14 9.84 -6.76
N ILE A 278 14.11 8.72 -7.52
CA ILE A 278 14.38 7.38 -7.00
C ILE A 278 15.79 7.30 -6.38
N ASN A 279 16.80 7.83 -7.08
CA ASN A 279 18.18 7.84 -6.58
C ASN A 279 18.31 8.66 -5.27
N TYR A 280 17.55 9.74 -5.14
CA TYR A 280 17.46 10.48 -3.88
C TYR A 280 16.83 9.64 -2.79
N LEU A 281 15.66 9.02 -3.05
CA LEU A 281 14.97 8.17 -2.06
C LEU A 281 15.85 7.01 -1.56
N LEU A 282 16.60 6.36 -2.44
CA LEU A 282 17.47 5.23 -2.11
C LEU A 282 18.86 5.66 -1.61
N GLY A 283 19.20 6.93 -1.78
CA GLY A 283 20.47 7.49 -1.32
C GLY A 283 20.48 7.74 0.19
N LYS A 284 21.68 7.93 0.75
CA LYS A 284 21.88 8.14 2.20
C LYS A 284 21.02 9.28 2.77
N ASP A 285 20.96 10.41 2.04
CA ASP A 285 20.19 11.58 2.52
C ASP A 285 18.71 11.30 2.54
N GLY A 286 18.13 10.77 1.43
CA GLY A 286 16.73 10.42 1.34
C GLY A 286 16.31 9.38 2.38
N GLN A 287 17.12 8.33 2.58
CA GLN A 287 16.87 7.31 3.60
C GLN A 287 16.93 7.90 5.02
N SER A 288 17.88 8.82 5.29
CA SER A 288 17.95 9.52 6.56
C SER A 288 16.73 10.40 6.80
N HIS A 289 16.32 11.18 5.79
CA HIS A 289 15.14 12.05 5.88
C HIS A 289 13.85 11.25 6.07
N MET A 290 13.66 10.16 5.32
CA MET A 290 12.49 9.27 5.51
C MET A 290 12.41 8.76 6.95
N THR A 291 13.49 8.23 7.48
CA THR A 291 13.52 7.72 8.86
C THR A 291 13.25 8.81 9.89
N GLN A 292 13.82 9.99 9.70
CA GLN A 292 13.73 11.09 10.66
C GLN A 292 12.36 11.76 10.67
N PHE A 293 11.79 12.02 9.50
CA PHE A 293 10.60 12.87 9.37
C PHE A 293 9.30 12.10 9.18
N THR A 294 9.35 10.92 8.55
CA THR A 294 8.13 10.20 8.18
C THR A 294 7.90 8.89 8.96
N GLY A 295 8.91 8.38 9.64
CA GLY A 295 8.87 7.05 10.24
C GLY A 295 8.99 5.89 9.23
N LEU A 296 9.19 6.19 7.94
CA LEU A 296 9.47 5.19 6.91
C LEU A 296 10.89 4.67 7.07
N LEU A 297 11.02 3.36 7.30
CA LEU A 297 12.34 2.74 7.53
C LEU A 297 12.98 2.32 6.20
N ALA A 298 14.31 2.42 6.14
CA ALA A 298 15.05 1.91 4.98
C ALA A 298 14.92 0.37 4.85
N PRO A 299 14.82 -0.20 3.65
CA PRO A 299 14.79 -1.65 3.46
C PRO A 299 16.03 -2.38 4.04
N LYS A 300 17.17 -1.69 4.16
CA LYS A 300 18.40 -2.18 4.80
C LYS A 300 18.49 -1.88 6.29
N SER A 301 17.48 -1.28 6.92
CA SER A 301 17.54 -0.94 8.33
C SER A 301 17.85 -2.16 9.20
N GLN A 302 18.93 -2.10 9.95
CA GLN A 302 19.22 -3.09 10.99
C GLN A 302 18.06 -3.12 11.99
N GLY A 303 17.65 -4.32 12.38
CA GLY A 303 16.53 -4.53 13.31
C GLY A 303 15.22 -4.95 12.64
N ILE A 304 14.94 -4.59 11.37
CA ILE A 304 13.76 -5.12 10.65
C ILE A 304 14.00 -6.60 10.24
N LEU A 305 15.20 -6.91 9.73
CA LEU A 305 15.51 -8.25 9.24
C LEU A 305 16.06 -9.19 10.34
N ASP A 306 16.56 -8.63 11.44
CA ASP A 306 17.19 -9.39 12.54
C ASP A 306 16.15 -9.93 13.53
N GLN A 307 14.92 -9.46 13.50
CA GLN A 307 13.84 -10.02 14.31
C GLN A 307 13.25 -11.25 13.62
N GLY A 308 13.45 -12.43 14.19
CA GLY A 308 13.07 -13.71 13.59
C GLY A 308 11.57 -13.88 13.26
N ASN A 309 10.69 -13.05 13.85
CA ASN A 309 9.27 -13.00 13.56
C ASN A 309 8.89 -12.01 12.44
N PHE A 310 9.81 -11.15 11.97
CA PHE A 310 9.56 -10.25 10.84
C PHE A 310 9.68 -11.01 9.53
N LYS A 311 8.65 -10.88 8.67
CA LYS A 311 8.52 -11.60 7.40
C LYS A 311 8.41 -10.59 6.25
N PRO A 312 9.52 -10.22 5.62
CA PRO A 312 9.51 -9.32 4.47
C PRO A 312 8.71 -9.93 3.31
N ILE A 313 7.78 -9.14 2.78
CA ILE A 313 7.13 -9.42 1.52
C ILE A 313 8.15 -9.09 0.43
N ARG A 314 8.65 -10.11 -0.25
CA ARG A 314 9.71 -9.95 -1.27
C ARG A 314 9.10 -9.55 -2.61
N LEU A 315 9.82 -8.72 -3.36
CA LEU A 315 9.48 -8.47 -4.76
C LEU A 315 9.88 -9.69 -5.59
N ASP A 316 8.94 -10.59 -5.82
CA ASP A 316 9.12 -11.80 -6.63
C ASP A 316 7.81 -12.23 -7.32
N THR A 317 7.91 -13.22 -8.23
CA THR A 317 6.76 -13.78 -8.95
C THR A 317 5.69 -14.38 -8.04
N GLY A 318 6.03 -14.73 -6.80
CA GLY A 318 5.08 -15.25 -5.83
C GLY A 318 3.94 -14.27 -5.53
N LEU A 319 4.14 -12.97 -5.72
CA LEU A 319 3.11 -11.95 -5.57
C LEU A 319 2.03 -12.05 -6.65
N LEU A 320 2.33 -12.55 -7.84
CA LEU A 320 1.37 -12.74 -8.93
C LEU A 320 0.38 -13.89 -8.70
N VAL A 321 0.68 -14.80 -7.75
CA VAL A 321 -0.10 -16.02 -7.54
C VAL A 321 -1.57 -15.72 -7.24
N TYR A 322 -1.85 -14.74 -6.37
CA TYR A 322 -3.23 -14.37 -6.01
C TYR A 322 -3.86 -13.35 -6.98
N LEU A 323 -3.09 -12.81 -7.93
CA LEU A 323 -3.61 -11.98 -9.02
C LEU A 323 -4.12 -12.81 -10.22
N ASP A 324 -3.80 -14.12 -10.27
CA ASP A 324 -4.48 -15.04 -11.20
C ASP A 324 -5.99 -14.95 -11.04
N LYS A 325 -6.72 -14.78 -12.14
CA LYS A 325 -8.17 -14.49 -12.12
C LYS A 325 -8.98 -15.53 -11.32
N LEU A 326 -8.64 -16.82 -11.44
CA LEU A 326 -9.38 -17.88 -10.74
C LEU A 326 -9.05 -17.89 -9.25
N LYS A 327 -7.76 -17.76 -8.90
CA LYS A 327 -7.32 -17.72 -7.50
C LYS A 327 -7.83 -16.48 -6.78
N ARG A 328 -7.77 -15.30 -7.43
CA ARG A 328 -8.32 -14.06 -6.89
C ARG A 328 -9.82 -14.18 -6.65
N LYS A 329 -10.58 -14.66 -7.65
CA LYS A 329 -12.03 -14.86 -7.53
C LYS A 329 -12.37 -15.84 -6.39
N ARG A 330 -11.62 -16.92 -6.26
CA ARG A 330 -11.79 -17.89 -5.18
C ARG A 330 -11.49 -17.26 -3.82
N PHE A 331 -10.37 -16.57 -3.67
CA PHE A 331 -9.98 -15.90 -2.43
C PHE A 331 -11.03 -14.88 -1.97
N LEU A 332 -11.48 -14.01 -2.88
CA LEU A 332 -12.49 -13.00 -2.58
C LEU A 332 -13.83 -13.63 -2.20
N ARG A 333 -14.23 -14.72 -2.85
CA ARG A 333 -15.43 -15.45 -2.46
C ARG A 333 -15.31 -16.02 -1.05
N GLU A 334 -14.23 -16.75 -0.75
CA GLU A 334 -13.99 -17.36 0.56
C GLU A 334 -13.91 -16.28 1.67
N TRP A 335 -13.30 -15.14 1.38
CA TRP A 335 -13.25 -13.98 2.28
C TRP A 335 -14.65 -13.42 2.56
N ASN A 336 -15.41 -13.15 1.50
CA ASN A 336 -16.77 -12.59 1.64
C ASN A 336 -17.70 -13.57 2.39
N GLU A 337 -17.62 -14.87 2.10
CA GLU A 337 -18.37 -15.90 2.81
C GLU A 337 -17.99 -15.97 4.31
N ALA A 338 -16.71 -15.79 4.66
CA ALA A 338 -16.26 -15.76 6.05
C ALA A 338 -16.75 -14.52 6.82
N LEU A 339 -16.91 -13.39 6.14
CA LEU A 339 -17.34 -12.13 6.77
C LEU A 339 -18.86 -11.95 6.84
N VAL A 340 -19.61 -12.56 5.95
CA VAL A 340 -21.08 -12.54 5.93
C VAL A 340 -21.59 -13.73 6.72
N GLN A 341 -21.81 -13.57 8.02
CA GLN A 341 -22.43 -14.55 8.90
C GLN A 341 -23.79 -14.09 9.40
#